data_5944ce6db1ab517a9d420a443ecc0caa
#
_entry.id   5944ce6db1ab517a9d420a443ecc0caa
#
_cell.length_a   1.000
_cell.length_b   1.000
_cell.length_c   1.000
_cell.angle_alpha   90.00
_cell.angle_beta   90.00
_cell.angle_gamma   90.00
#
_symmetry.space_group_name_H-M   'P 1'
#
loop_
_entity.id
_entity.type
_entity.pdbx_description
1 polymer ?
#
loop_
_entity_poly.entity_id
_entity_poly.type
_entity_poly.pdbx_seq_one_letter_code
_entity_poly.pdbx_strand_id
1 'polypeptide(L)'
;MERPTAGEVVIDGKNLMTLTSRELLNVRRSIGMIFQGFNLLEQRSILKNVCFPLEVADVKKADAVKRARELLEMVGLSERENAYPSQLSGGQKQRVAIARALATEPKYLLCDEATSALDPNTTQSILQLLKKINKTLGVTIVVITHEMKVIDSICDRVAVIDNSKIAEQGRVSDVFISPRSAIAKELILPRAVANLEISGKRRIRIIFDGSKSSKPVISELVLASQVPVNIMFADTKDIDGVAYGHMILELPDNPGASDKIFSWLNANGIVYREEV
;
A
#
# COMPACT_ATOMS: atom_id res chain seq x y z
N MET A 1 -10.29 12.97 17.21
CA MET A 1 -8.82 12.99 17.26
C MET A 1 -8.44 13.36 18.67
N GLU A 2 -7.71 12.49 19.30
CA GLU A 2 -7.15 12.73 20.64
C GLU A 2 -5.93 13.66 20.53
N ARG A 3 -5.65 14.38 21.60
CA ARG A 3 -4.42 15.19 21.67
C ARG A 3 -3.26 14.28 22.08
N PRO A 4 -2.09 14.36 21.44
CA PRO A 4 -0.92 13.64 21.89
C PRO A 4 -0.51 14.11 23.29
N THR A 5 0.00 13.19 24.11
CA THR A 5 0.50 13.47 25.45
C THR A 5 1.77 14.35 25.41
N ALA A 6 2.57 14.19 24.36
CA ALA A 6 3.78 14.94 24.10
C ALA A 6 4.07 15.00 22.60
N GLY A 7 4.93 15.92 22.18
CA GLY A 7 5.27 16.13 20.76
C GLY A 7 4.28 17.04 20.04
N GLU A 8 4.39 17.08 18.72
CA GLU A 8 3.57 17.92 17.85
C GLU A 8 3.05 17.14 16.65
N VAL A 9 1.91 17.57 16.12
CA VAL A 9 1.34 17.09 14.87
C VAL A 9 1.25 18.25 13.89
N VAL A 10 2.02 18.16 12.81
CA VAL A 10 2.10 19.22 11.80
C VAL A 10 1.45 18.75 10.50
N ILE A 11 0.49 19.53 10.00
CA ILE A 11 -0.17 19.34 8.70
C ILE A 11 -0.10 20.64 7.91
N ASP A 12 0.39 20.64 6.68
CA ASP A 12 0.60 21.83 5.86
C ASP A 12 1.38 22.95 6.59
N GLY A 13 2.42 22.57 7.36
CA GLY A 13 3.22 23.50 8.15
C GLY A 13 2.53 24.08 9.39
N LYS A 14 1.30 23.64 9.71
CA LYS A 14 0.54 24.10 10.89
C LYS A 14 0.60 23.06 11.99
N ASN A 15 1.08 23.45 13.16
CA ASN A 15 1.02 22.59 14.34
C ASN A 15 -0.42 22.54 14.88
N LEU A 16 -1.04 21.36 14.82
CA LEU A 16 -2.45 21.19 15.24
C LEU A 16 -2.66 21.44 16.73
N MET A 17 -1.60 21.35 17.54
CA MET A 17 -1.69 21.53 18.99
C MET A 17 -1.89 22.99 19.39
N THR A 18 -1.50 23.94 18.54
CA THR A 18 -1.58 25.38 18.79
C THR A 18 -2.82 26.01 18.17
N LEU A 19 -3.61 25.24 17.39
CA LEU A 19 -4.78 25.74 16.70
C LEU A 19 -5.98 25.96 17.64
N THR A 20 -6.73 27.00 17.38
CA THR A 20 -8.06 27.19 17.96
C THR A 20 -9.03 26.12 17.47
N SER A 21 -10.14 25.91 18.19
CA SER A 21 -11.18 24.94 17.79
C SER A 21 -11.72 25.21 16.37
N ARG A 22 -11.85 26.47 15.96
CA ARG A 22 -12.33 26.87 14.63
C ARG A 22 -11.30 26.54 13.54
N GLU A 23 -10.03 26.80 13.78
CA GLU A 23 -8.96 26.46 12.85
C GLU A 23 -8.80 24.95 12.72
N LEU A 24 -8.92 24.21 13.83
CA LEU A 24 -8.87 22.75 13.82
C LEU A 24 -10.04 22.15 13.01
N LEU A 25 -11.25 22.73 13.08
CA LEU A 25 -12.36 22.31 12.23
C LEU A 25 -12.06 22.53 10.75
N ASN A 26 -11.42 23.63 10.38
CA ASN A 26 -11.00 23.87 9.00
C ASN A 26 -9.96 22.87 8.52
N VAL A 27 -8.98 22.50 9.36
CA VAL A 27 -8.02 21.46 9.02
C VAL A 27 -8.73 20.11 8.85
N ARG A 28 -9.67 19.76 9.73
CA ARG A 28 -10.45 18.52 9.62
C ARG A 28 -11.27 18.42 8.33
N ARG A 29 -11.77 19.54 7.80
CA ARG A 29 -12.46 19.59 6.50
C ARG A 29 -11.53 19.22 5.33
N SER A 30 -10.22 19.46 5.47
CA SER A 30 -9.24 19.08 4.46
C SER A 30 -8.81 17.62 4.53
N ILE A 31 -9.37 16.84 5.46
CA ILE A 31 -9.05 15.42 5.68
C ILE A 31 -10.32 14.60 5.49
N GLY A 32 -10.37 13.79 4.45
CA GLY A 32 -11.38 12.74 4.29
C GLY A 32 -10.95 11.48 5.03
N MET A 33 -11.91 10.69 5.51
CA MET A 33 -11.62 9.42 6.18
C MET A 33 -12.52 8.31 5.65
N ILE A 34 -11.90 7.19 5.32
CA ILE A 34 -12.55 5.94 4.93
C ILE A 34 -12.26 4.94 6.04
N PHE A 35 -13.32 4.41 6.64
CA PHE A 35 -13.25 3.49 7.77
C PHE A 35 -13.37 2.03 7.29
N GLN A 36 -12.86 1.11 8.05
CA GLN A 36 -12.95 -0.34 7.83
C GLN A 36 -14.41 -0.82 7.66
N GLY A 37 -15.34 -0.31 8.45
CA GLY A 37 -16.75 -0.71 8.48
C GLY A 37 -17.68 0.09 7.56
N PHE A 38 -17.20 0.81 6.54
CA PHE A 38 -17.92 1.73 5.63
C PHE A 38 -18.60 2.91 6.35
N ASN A 39 -19.18 2.70 7.52
CA ASN A 39 -19.89 3.69 8.36
C ASN A 39 -20.93 4.52 7.60
N LEU A 40 -21.69 3.88 6.71
CA LEU A 40 -22.76 4.53 5.97
C LEU A 40 -23.99 4.75 6.89
N LEU A 41 -24.72 5.82 6.62
CA LEU A 41 -25.97 6.13 7.29
C LEU A 41 -27.07 5.25 6.68
N GLU A 42 -27.43 4.18 7.37
CA GLU A 42 -28.36 3.14 6.89
C GLU A 42 -29.75 3.68 6.54
N GLN A 43 -30.21 4.73 7.22
CA GLN A 43 -31.51 5.35 6.99
C GLN A 43 -31.50 6.45 5.89
N ARG A 44 -30.36 6.66 5.22
CA ARG A 44 -30.21 7.63 4.14
C ARG A 44 -29.89 6.92 2.82
N SER A 45 -30.46 7.44 1.73
CA SER A 45 -30.05 6.96 0.39
C SER A 45 -28.56 7.24 0.13
N ILE A 46 -27.99 6.60 -0.88
CA ILE A 46 -26.59 6.75 -1.28
C ILE A 46 -26.27 8.21 -1.59
N LEU A 47 -27.11 8.89 -2.37
CA LEU A 47 -26.97 10.31 -2.65
C LEU A 47 -26.89 11.13 -1.36
N LYS A 48 -27.82 10.88 -0.42
CA LYS A 48 -27.84 11.58 0.88
C LYS A 48 -26.64 11.24 1.77
N ASN A 49 -26.08 10.04 1.65
CA ASN A 49 -24.83 9.68 2.32
C ASN A 49 -23.66 10.53 1.82
N VAL A 50 -23.55 10.73 0.50
CA VAL A 50 -22.48 11.54 -0.10
C VAL A 50 -22.71 13.02 0.16
N CYS A 51 -23.97 13.50 0.20
CA CYS A 51 -24.30 14.89 0.57
C CYS A 51 -23.99 15.23 2.04
N PHE A 52 -23.97 14.26 2.94
CA PHE A 52 -23.92 14.50 4.38
C PHE A 52 -22.73 15.37 4.82
N PRO A 53 -21.48 15.17 4.39
CA PRO A 53 -20.37 16.06 4.75
C PRO A 53 -20.56 17.49 4.24
N LEU A 54 -21.23 17.65 3.10
CA LEU A 54 -21.53 18.98 2.53
C LEU A 54 -22.65 19.69 3.30
N GLU A 55 -23.65 18.92 3.79
CA GLU A 55 -24.68 19.45 4.70
C GLU A 55 -24.04 19.98 5.99
N VAL A 56 -23.09 19.22 6.58
CA VAL A 56 -22.35 19.63 7.79
C VAL A 56 -21.45 20.86 7.52
N ALA A 57 -21.02 21.05 6.28
CA ALA A 57 -20.21 22.19 5.86
C ALA A 57 -21.05 23.42 5.43
N ASP A 58 -22.38 23.39 5.64
CA ASP A 58 -23.34 24.45 5.26
C ASP A 58 -23.35 24.79 3.75
N VAL A 59 -23.03 23.81 2.89
CA VAL A 59 -23.10 23.95 1.44
C VAL A 59 -24.58 23.98 1.00
N LYS A 60 -24.93 24.86 0.06
CA LYS A 60 -26.30 24.95 -0.48
C LYS A 60 -26.73 23.60 -1.04
N LYS A 61 -27.97 23.19 -0.75
CA LYS A 61 -28.51 21.88 -1.12
C LYS A 61 -28.35 21.54 -2.61
N ALA A 62 -28.56 22.52 -3.50
CA ALA A 62 -28.42 22.32 -4.95
C ALA A 62 -26.96 21.96 -5.33
N ASP A 63 -26.00 22.69 -4.75
CA ASP A 63 -24.57 22.47 -5.01
C ASP A 63 -24.10 21.15 -4.40
N ALA A 64 -24.58 20.82 -3.18
CA ALA A 64 -24.30 19.53 -2.53
C ALA A 64 -24.80 18.34 -3.35
N VAL A 65 -26.03 18.42 -3.89
CA VAL A 65 -26.60 17.36 -4.75
C VAL A 65 -25.82 17.24 -6.06
N LYS A 66 -25.47 18.36 -6.69
CA LYS A 66 -24.67 18.37 -7.91
C LYS A 66 -23.32 17.68 -7.67
N ARG A 67 -22.60 18.09 -6.64
CA ARG A 67 -21.30 17.52 -6.27
C ARG A 67 -21.41 16.04 -5.93
N ALA A 68 -22.43 15.64 -5.19
CA ALA A 68 -22.63 14.25 -4.84
C ALA A 68 -22.86 13.34 -6.07
N ARG A 69 -23.60 13.82 -7.08
CA ARG A 69 -23.80 13.09 -8.34
C ARG A 69 -22.51 12.94 -9.14
N GLU A 70 -21.70 13.99 -9.26
CA GLU A 70 -20.39 13.93 -9.89
C GLU A 70 -19.48 12.87 -9.23
N LEU A 71 -19.51 12.79 -7.91
CA LEU A 71 -18.74 11.80 -7.16
C LEU A 71 -19.30 10.38 -7.30
N LEU A 72 -20.62 10.21 -7.33
CA LEU A 72 -21.25 8.92 -7.62
C LEU A 72 -20.95 8.41 -9.03
N GLU A 73 -20.88 9.32 -10.00
CA GLU A 73 -20.43 8.99 -11.37
C GLU A 73 -18.96 8.55 -11.36
N MET A 74 -18.08 9.29 -10.68
CA MET A 74 -16.66 8.95 -10.56
C MET A 74 -16.42 7.55 -9.99
N VAL A 75 -17.25 7.11 -9.02
CA VAL A 75 -17.15 5.78 -8.42
C VAL A 75 -18.02 4.72 -9.11
N GLY A 76 -18.72 5.08 -10.20
CA GLY A 76 -19.53 4.17 -11.02
C GLY A 76 -20.84 3.72 -10.35
N LEU A 77 -21.52 4.62 -9.64
CA LEU A 77 -22.77 4.34 -8.92
C LEU A 77 -23.91 5.32 -9.24
N SER A 78 -23.89 6.01 -10.38
CA SER A 78 -24.94 6.96 -10.79
C SER A 78 -26.33 6.36 -10.74
N GLU A 79 -26.49 5.15 -11.29
CA GLU A 79 -27.78 4.43 -11.37
C GLU A 79 -28.30 3.98 -9.99
N ARG A 80 -27.50 4.13 -8.93
CA ARG A 80 -27.85 3.69 -7.58
C ARG A 80 -28.08 4.84 -6.61
N GLU A 81 -28.18 6.10 -7.07
CA GLU A 81 -28.25 7.28 -6.20
C GLU A 81 -29.39 7.21 -5.17
N ASN A 82 -30.51 6.58 -5.51
CA ASN A 82 -31.68 6.43 -4.65
C ASN A 82 -31.69 5.15 -3.78
N ALA A 83 -30.74 4.23 -4.01
CA ALA A 83 -30.65 3.00 -3.22
C ALA A 83 -30.20 3.31 -1.78
N TYR A 84 -30.44 2.36 -0.88
CA TYR A 84 -30.01 2.41 0.52
C TYR A 84 -28.80 1.47 0.73
N PRO A 85 -27.97 1.70 1.77
CA PRO A 85 -26.81 0.85 2.03
C PRO A 85 -27.12 -0.66 2.12
N SER A 86 -28.26 -1.04 2.69
CA SER A 86 -28.71 -2.43 2.78
C SER A 86 -28.89 -3.13 1.42
N GLN A 87 -29.05 -2.36 0.35
CA GLN A 87 -29.26 -2.86 -1.02
C GLN A 87 -27.96 -2.99 -1.82
N LEU A 88 -26.79 -2.74 -1.19
CA LEU A 88 -25.49 -2.71 -1.83
C LEU A 88 -24.59 -3.87 -1.42
N SER A 89 -23.76 -4.32 -2.38
CA SER A 89 -22.62 -5.19 -2.07
C SER A 89 -21.56 -4.46 -1.24
N GLY A 90 -20.65 -5.19 -0.58
CA GLY A 90 -19.54 -4.60 0.19
C GLY A 90 -18.70 -3.64 -0.64
N GLY A 91 -18.33 -4.02 -1.87
CA GLY A 91 -17.57 -3.14 -2.77
C GLY A 91 -18.34 -1.89 -3.19
N GLN A 92 -19.66 -1.98 -3.37
CA GLN A 92 -20.49 -0.80 -3.65
C GLN A 92 -20.59 0.12 -2.43
N LYS A 93 -20.74 -0.43 -1.21
CA LYS A 93 -20.69 0.34 0.04
C LYS A 93 -19.36 1.09 0.17
N GLN A 94 -18.26 0.42 -0.15
CA GLN A 94 -16.92 1.04 -0.12
C GLN A 94 -16.80 2.18 -1.12
N ARG A 95 -17.32 2.03 -2.34
CA ARG A 95 -17.34 3.11 -3.34
C ARG A 95 -18.15 4.32 -2.86
N VAL A 96 -19.27 4.10 -2.18
CA VAL A 96 -20.05 5.20 -1.55
C VAL A 96 -19.26 5.86 -0.42
N ALA A 97 -18.56 5.09 0.42
CA ALA A 97 -17.71 5.64 1.48
C ALA A 97 -16.57 6.50 0.92
N ILE A 98 -15.96 6.07 -0.19
CA ILE A 98 -14.95 6.86 -0.93
C ILE A 98 -15.57 8.16 -1.46
N ALA A 99 -16.70 8.10 -2.16
CA ALA A 99 -17.39 9.27 -2.68
C ALA A 99 -17.74 10.27 -1.56
N ARG A 100 -18.25 9.78 -0.44
CA ARG A 100 -18.55 10.59 0.73
C ARG A 100 -17.30 11.25 1.33
N ALA A 101 -16.19 10.53 1.42
CA ALA A 101 -14.94 11.07 1.95
C ALA A 101 -14.34 12.16 1.05
N LEU A 102 -14.64 12.13 -0.26
CA LEU A 102 -14.19 13.12 -1.25
C LEU A 102 -15.13 14.34 -1.37
N ALA A 103 -16.30 14.32 -0.72
CA ALA A 103 -17.34 15.33 -0.91
C ALA A 103 -16.84 16.76 -0.63
N THR A 104 -16.07 16.95 0.44
CA THR A 104 -15.53 18.25 0.87
C THR A 104 -14.21 18.63 0.18
N GLU A 105 -13.83 17.96 -0.90
CA GLU A 105 -12.57 18.19 -1.63
C GLU A 105 -11.32 18.17 -0.71
N PRO A 106 -11.12 17.07 0.01
CA PRO A 106 -10.03 17.00 0.98
C PRO A 106 -8.67 16.99 0.27
N LYS A 107 -7.63 17.52 0.92
CA LYS A 107 -6.23 17.38 0.50
C LYS A 107 -5.66 16.00 0.84
N TYR A 108 -6.15 15.40 1.93
CA TYR A 108 -5.70 14.14 2.49
C TYR A 108 -6.86 13.17 2.61
N LEU A 109 -6.66 11.94 2.20
CA LEU A 109 -7.61 10.84 2.35
C LEU A 109 -6.97 9.76 3.21
N LEU A 110 -7.49 9.56 4.42
CA LEU A 110 -7.04 8.52 5.34
C LEU A 110 -7.88 7.27 5.11
N CYS A 111 -7.25 6.15 4.81
CA CYS A 111 -7.88 4.85 4.56
C CYS A 111 -7.46 3.90 5.68
N ASP A 112 -8.38 3.62 6.61
CA ASP A 112 -8.16 2.71 7.72
C ASP A 112 -8.71 1.33 7.36
N GLU A 113 -7.82 0.40 7.02
CA GLU A 113 -8.14 -0.96 6.56
C GLU A 113 -9.29 -1.02 5.53
N ALA A 114 -9.31 -0.08 4.60
CA ALA A 114 -10.41 0.17 3.69
C ALA A 114 -10.80 -1.01 2.77
N THR A 115 -10.02 -2.09 2.74
CA THR A 115 -10.24 -3.27 1.89
C THR A 115 -10.33 -4.59 2.64
N SER A 116 -10.12 -4.60 3.97
CA SER A 116 -10.04 -5.82 4.78
C SER A 116 -11.32 -6.69 4.80
N ALA A 117 -12.48 -6.06 4.56
CA ALA A 117 -13.78 -6.74 4.52
C ALA A 117 -14.23 -7.14 3.10
N LEU A 118 -13.35 -7.04 2.09
CA LEU A 118 -13.67 -7.25 0.69
C LEU A 118 -12.99 -8.52 0.14
N ASP A 119 -13.60 -9.12 -0.86
CA ASP A 119 -12.95 -10.20 -1.62
C ASP A 119 -11.77 -9.66 -2.47
N PRO A 120 -10.81 -10.51 -2.88
CA PRO A 120 -9.61 -10.06 -3.58
C PRO A 120 -9.86 -9.28 -4.88
N ASN A 121 -10.87 -9.66 -5.67
CA ASN A 121 -11.18 -8.98 -6.93
C ASN A 121 -11.76 -7.59 -6.68
N THR A 122 -12.66 -7.49 -5.70
CA THR A 122 -13.23 -6.22 -5.26
C THR A 122 -12.15 -5.32 -4.67
N THR A 123 -11.25 -5.86 -3.84
CA THR A 123 -10.09 -5.15 -3.29
C THR A 123 -9.27 -4.52 -4.41
N GLN A 124 -8.88 -5.30 -5.42
CA GLN A 124 -8.11 -4.80 -6.57
C GLN A 124 -8.83 -3.64 -7.29
N SER A 125 -10.14 -3.78 -7.50
CA SER A 125 -10.98 -2.74 -8.12
C SER A 125 -11.01 -1.45 -7.30
N ILE A 126 -11.09 -1.55 -5.96
CA ILE A 126 -11.06 -0.38 -5.05
C ILE A 126 -9.68 0.28 -5.06
N LEU A 127 -8.59 -0.51 -5.04
CA LEU A 127 -7.22 0.03 -5.10
C LEU A 127 -6.96 0.78 -6.41
N GLN A 128 -7.41 0.24 -7.55
CA GLN A 128 -7.34 0.94 -8.84
C GLN A 128 -8.14 2.24 -8.85
N LEU A 129 -9.33 2.24 -8.23
CA LEU A 129 -10.14 3.45 -8.08
C LEU A 129 -9.41 4.51 -7.25
N LEU A 130 -8.82 4.13 -6.12
CA LEU A 130 -8.03 5.04 -5.27
C LEU A 130 -6.81 5.60 -6.02
N LYS A 131 -6.08 4.76 -6.77
CA LYS A 131 -4.95 5.21 -7.60
C LYS A 131 -5.40 6.19 -8.70
N LYS A 132 -6.56 5.95 -9.32
CA LYS A 132 -7.17 6.89 -10.28
C LYS A 132 -7.54 8.21 -9.62
N ILE A 133 -8.18 8.18 -8.46
CA ILE A 133 -8.55 9.37 -7.67
C ILE A 133 -7.32 10.19 -7.31
N ASN A 134 -6.26 9.56 -6.79
CA ASN A 134 -5.00 10.23 -6.49
C ASN A 134 -4.44 10.96 -7.72
N LYS A 135 -4.37 10.28 -8.88
CA LYS A 135 -3.84 10.87 -10.13
C LYS A 135 -4.73 12.00 -10.68
N THR A 136 -6.06 11.86 -10.57
CA THR A 136 -7.00 12.83 -11.17
C THR A 136 -7.23 14.05 -10.30
N LEU A 137 -7.34 13.86 -8.98
CA LEU A 137 -7.65 14.92 -8.03
C LEU A 137 -6.43 15.47 -7.27
N GLY A 138 -5.26 14.82 -7.38
CA GLY A 138 -4.06 15.22 -6.65
C GLY A 138 -4.15 15.05 -5.14
N VAL A 139 -5.12 14.29 -4.64
CA VAL A 139 -5.32 14.04 -3.20
C VAL A 139 -4.22 13.11 -2.67
N THR A 140 -3.59 13.45 -1.56
CA THR A 140 -2.65 12.55 -0.88
C THR A 140 -3.42 11.47 -0.14
N ILE A 141 -3.12 10.20 -0.45
CA ILE A 141 -3.78 9.04 0.19
C ILE A 141 -2.83 8.42 1.20
N VAL A 142 -3.28 8.27 2.44
CA VAL A 142 -2.57 7.56 3.51
C VAL A 142 -3.35 6.29 3.81
N VAL A 143 -2.73 5.13 3.58
CA VAL A 143 -3.35 3.82 3.78
C VAL A 143 -2.76 3.17 5.01
N ILE A 144 -3.61 2.76 5.94
CA ILE A 144 -3.25 1.90 7.07
C ILE A 144 -3.68 0.49 6.71
N THR A 145 -2.74 -0.43 6.66
CA THR A 145 -3.00 -1.82 6.32
C THR A 145 -1.89 -2.73 6.85
N HIS A 146 -2.24 -3.98 7.10
CA HIS A 146 -1.29 -5.07 7.34
C HIS A 146 -1.08 -5.95 6.09
N GLU A 147 -1.74 -5.62 4.98
CA GLU A 147 -1.64 -6.36 3.73
C GLU A 147 -0.56 -5.79 2.82
N MET A 148 0.55 -6.50 2.64
CA MET A 148 1.65 -6.08 1.78
C MET A 148 1.21 -5.86 0.32
N LYS A 149 0.26 -6.67 -0.19
CA LYS A 149 -0.29 -6.52 -1.54
C LYS A 149 -0.96 -5.17 -1.79
N VAL A 150 -1.56 -4.57 -0.76
CA VAL A 150 -2.16 -3.23 -0.84
C VAL A 150 -1.07 -2.18 -1.02
N ILE A 151 0.01 -2.29 -0.22
CA ILE A 151 1.16 -1.38 -0.27
C ILE A 151 1.80 -1.42 -1.67
N ASP A 152 2.08 -2.62 -2.18
CA ASP A 152 2.69 -2.83 -3.50
C ASP A 152 1.84 -2.22 -4.65
N SER A 153 0.50 -2.26 -4.50
CA SER A 153 -0.41 -1.90 -5.59
C SER A 153 -0.58 -0.39 -5.79
N ILE A 154 -0.53 0.40 -4.69
CA ILE A 154 -0.92 1.82 -4.77
C ILE A 154 0.00 2.80 -4.01
N CYS A 155 0.94 2.33 -3.19
CA CYS A 155 1.74 3.21 -2.35
C CYS A 155 3.10 3.52 -2.99
N ASP A 156 3.53 4.79 -2.94
CA ASP A 156 4.87 5.23 -3.34
C ASP A 156 5.87 5.11 -2.19
N ARG A 157 5.37 5.30 -0.96
CA ARG A 157 6.16 5.30 0.27
C ARG A 157 5.49 4.46 1.34
N VAL A 158 6.30 3.90 2.23
CA VAL A 158 5.84 3.08 3.35
C VAL A 158 6.52 3.51 4.65
N ALA A 159 5.78 3.41 5.74
CA ALA A 159 6.30 3.47 7.10
C ALA A 159 5.86 2.19 7.82
N VAL A 160 6.83 1.40 8.26
CA VAL A 160 6.60 0.17 9.03
C VAL A 160 6.58 0.53 10.51
N ILE A 161 5.49 0.16 11.17
CA ILE A 161 5.30 0.44 12.60
C ILE A 161 5.48 -0.86 13.39
N ASP A 162 6.31 -0.80 14.42
CA ASP A 162 6.52 -1.87 15.37
C ASP A 162 6.51 -1.29 16.80
N ASN A 163 5.80 -1.94 17.72
CA ASN A 163 5.69 -1.51 19.12
C ASN A 163 5.37 0.00 19.25
N SER A 164 4.41 0.50 18.45
CA SER A 164 3.97 1.90 18.41
C SER A 164 5.08 2.91 18.00
N LYS A 165 6.14 2.46 17.34
CA LYS A 165 7.21 3.29 16.80
C LYS A 165 7.41 3.01 15.33
N ILE A 166 7.87 4.02 14.58
CA ILE A 166 8.30 3.81 13.20
C ILE A 166 9.63 3.06 13.24
N ALA A 167 9.60 1.79 12.85
CA ALA A 167 10.78 0.92 12.77
C ALA A 167 11.58 1.18 11.49
N GLU A 168 10.90 1.49 10.39
CA GLU A 168 11.52 1.77 9.10
C GLU A 168 10.57 2.60 8.23
N GLN A 169 11.12 3.47 7.38
CA GLN A 169 10.35 4.22 6.39
C GLN A 169 11.18 4.51 5.15
N GLY A 170 10.51 4.58 3.99
CA GLY A 170 11.19 4.85 2.73
C GLY A 170 10.24 4.79 1.53
N ARG A 171 10.82 4.74 0.33
CA ARG A 171 10.07 4.34 -0.86
C ARG A 171 9.73 2.86 -0.74
N VAL A 172 8.59 2.46 -1.30
CA VAL A 172 8.17 1.05 -1.29
C VAL A 172 9.26 0.18 -1.92
N SER A 173 9.77 0.55 -3.09
CA SER A 173 10.87 -0.15 -3.75
C SER A 173 12.09 -0.37 -2.84
N ASP A 174 12.54 0.68 -2.14
CA ASP A 174 13.76 0.62 -1.33
C ASP A 174 13.59 -0.30 -0.12
N VAL A 175 12.44 -0.18 0.57
CA VAL A 175 12.13 -1.00 1.75
C VAL A 175 11.91 -2.46 1.35
N PHE A 176 11.32 -2.73 0.18
CA PHE A 176 11.12 -4.09 -0.34
C PHE A 176 12.43 -4.75 -0.78
N ILE A 177 13.29 -4.00 -1.48
CA ILE A 177 14.59 -4.52 -1.95
C ILE A 177 15.52 -4.78 -0.78
N SER A 178 15.52 -3.89 0.22
CA SER A 178 16.53 -3.90 1.28
C SER A 178 15.93 -3.55 2.65
N PRO A 179 15.02 -4.40 3.17
CA PRO A 179 14.46 -4.20 4.50
C PRO A 179 15.56 -4.23 5.56
N ARG A 180 15.57 -3.22 6.45
CA ARG A 180 16.58 -3.04 7.48
C ARG A 180 16.09 -3.53 8.84
N SER A 181 14.85 -3.16 9.21
CA SER A 181 14.28 -3.55 10.50
C SER A 181 13.90 -5.03 10.51
N ALA A 182 13.92 -5.66 11.68
CA ALA A 182 13.53 -7.06 11.85
C ALA A 182 12.08 -7.28 11.41
N ILE A 183 11.16 -6.38 11.79
CA ILE A 183 9.75 -6.47 11.42
C ILE A 183 9.53 -6.29 9.91
N ALA A 184 10.27 -5.39 9.25
CA ALA A 184 10.15 -5.25 7.79
C ALA A 184 10.64 -6.52 7.06
N LYS A 185 11.71 -7.13 7.55
CA LYS A 185 12.18 -8.44 7.02
C LYS A 185 11.11 -9.52 7.20
N GLU A 186 10.49 -9.61 8.37
CA GLU A 186 9.43 -10.58 8.64
C GLU A 186 8.19 -10.37 7.75
N LEU A 187 7.80 -9.12 7.50
CA LEU A 187 6.65 -8.79 6.66
C LEU A 187 6.89 -9.03 5.17
N ILE A 188 8.10 -8.76 4.69
CA ILE A 188 8.44 -8.80 3.27
C ILE A 188 8.95 -10.17 2.86
N LEU A 189 9.76 -10.82 3.70
CA LEU A 189 10.30 -12.15 3.44
C LEU A 189 9.36 -13.19 4.03
N PRO A 190 8.98 -14.23 3.29
CA PRO A 190 8.09 -15.26 3.81
C PRO A 190 8.69 -15.94 5.05
N ARG A 191 7.85 -16.34 6.00
CA ARG A 191 8.25 -17.14 7.16
C ARG A 191 9.00 -18.42 6.80
N ALA A 192 8.76 -18.96 5.62
CA ALA A 192 9.53 -20.07 5.07
C ALA A 192 11.03 -19.76 4.97
N VAL A 193 11.41 -18.51 4.74
CA VAL A 193 12.82 -18.07 4.66
C VAL A 193 13.44 -17.99 6.06
N ALA A 194 12.72 -17.48 7.04
CA ALA A 194 13.17 -17.43 8.45
C ALA A 194 13.36 -18.84 9.05
N ASN A 195 12.55 -19.81 8.63
CA ASN A 195 12.68 -21.22 9.07
C ASN A 195 13.76 -22.01 8.32
N LEU A 196 14.36 -21.44 7.27
CA LEU A 196 15.41 -22.09 6.49
C LEU A 196 16.78 -22.12 7.21
N GLU A 197 16.93 -21.41 8.33
CA GLU A 197 18.15 -21.42 9.17
C GLU A 197 18.52 -22.80 9.71
N ILE A 198 17.59 -23.78 9.61
CA ILE A 198 17.74 -25.12 10.21
C ILE A 198 18.66 -26.05 9.39
N SER A 199 18.99 -25.74 8.13
CA SER A 199 19.70 -26.71 7.25
C SER A 199 21.23 -26.60 7.26
N GLY A 200 21.81 -25.55 7.85
CA GLY A 200 23.28 -25.35 7.92
C GLY A 200 23.95 -25.10 6.55
N LYS A 201 23.21 -24.98 5.47
CA LYS A 201 23.75 -24.74 4.12
C LYS A 201 23.81 -23.23 3.82
N ARG A 202 24.86 -22.81 3.12
CA ARG A 202 25.04 -21.42 2.68
C ARG A 202 23.98 -21.05 1.66
N ARG A 203 23.45 -19.83 1.78
CA ARG A 203 22.43 -19.28 0.90
C ARG A 203 22.77 -17.89 0.48
N ILE A 204 22.29 -17.52 -0.69
CA ILE A 204 22.34 -16.15 -1.19
C ILE A 204 20.96 -15.71 -1.60
N ARG A 205 20.68 -14.44 -1.36
CA ARG A 205 19.50 -13.76 -1.85
C ARG A 205 19.91 -12.86 -3.00
N ILE A 206 19.47 -13.18 -4.22
CA ILE A 206 19.58 -12.32 -5.38
C ILE A 206 18.45 -11.31 -5.33
N ILE A 207 18.78 -10.06 -5.65
CA ILE A 207 17.86 -8.92 -5.64
C ILE A 207 17.68 -8.44 -7.08
N PHE A 208 16.44 -8.43 -7.55
CA PHE A 208 16.06 -7.85 -8.84
C PHE A 208 15.49 -6.46 -8.60
N ASP A 209 16.18 -5.44 -9.10
CA ASP A 209 15.85 -4.02 -8.92
C ASP A 209 15.07 -3.42 -10.11
N GLY A 210 14.51 -4.29 -10.94
CA GLY A 210 13.80 -3.91 -12.15
C GLY A 210 14.67 -3.71 -13.39
N SER A 211 15.91 -3.34 -13.23
CA SER A 211 16.81 -3.10 -14.40
C SER A 211 17.21 -4.37 -15.14
N LYS A 212 17.17 -5.52 -14.47
CA LYS A 212 17.60 -6.83 -14.97
C LYS A 212 16.56 -7.93 -14.84
N SER A 213 15.35 -7.60 -14.44
CA SER A 213 14.27 -8.55 -14.20
C SER A 213 13.80 -9.31 -15.46
N SER A 214 14.08 -8.77 -16.66
CA SER A 214 13.77 -9.41 -17.94
C SER A 214 14.85 -10.38 -18.44
N LYS A 215 16.01 -10.47 -17.76
CA LYS A 215 17.09 -11.39 -18.16
C LYS A 215 16.89 -12.74 -17.50
N PRO A 216 17.23 -13.86 -18.20
CA PRO A 216 17.15 -15.19 -17.64
C PRO A 216 18.38 -15.49 -16.72
N VAL A 217 18.50 -14.69 -15.63
CA VAL A 217 19.67 -14.65 -14.74
C VAL A 217 20.08 -16.04 -14.26
N ILE A 218 19.13 -16.88 -13.84
CA ILE A 218 19.44 -18.21 -13.29
C ILE A 218 19.94 -19.16 -14.38
N SER A 219 19.31 -19.15 -15.55
CA SER A 219 19.77 -19.99 -16.66
C SER A 219 21.18 -19.59 -17.12
N GLU A 220 21.44 -18.31 -17.26
CA GLU A 220 22.78 -17.81 -17.63
C GLU A 220 23.81 -18.11 -16.56
N LEU A 221 23.46 -17.94 -15.27
CA LEU A 221 24.32 -18.33 -14.14
C LEU A 221 24.71 -19.80 -14.20
N VAL A 222 23.73 -20.69 -14.33
CA VAL A 222 23.99 -22.15 -14.36
C VAL A 222 24.81 -22.56 -15.59
N LEU A 223 24.48 -22.03 -16.77
CA LEU A 223 25.22 -22.32 -18.00
C LEU A 223 26.66 -21.82 -17.96
N ALA A 224 26.90 -20.64 -17.41
CA ALA A 224 28.24 -20.06 -17.36
C ALA A 224 29.11 -20.66 -16.24
N SER A 225 28.55 -20.87 -15.05
CA SER A 225 29.28 -21.43 -13.91
C SER A 225 29.46 -22.94 -14.00
N GLN A 226 28.60 -23.62 -14.76
CA GLN A 226 28.45 -25.09 -14.80
C GLN A 226 28.15 -25.70 -13.40
N VAL A 227 27.50 -24.90 -12.54
CA VAL A 227 27.12 -25.27 -11.19
C VAL A 227 25.60 -25.26 -11.05
N PRO A 228 24.96 -26.40 -10.76
CA PRO A 228 23.53 -26.40 -10.48
C PRO A 228 23.24 -25.67 -9.16
N VAL A 229 22.15 -24.93 -9.11
CA VAL A 229 21.67 -24.25 -7.91
C VAL A 229 20.26 -24.68 -7.58
N ASN A 230 19.92 -24.69 -6.30
CA ASN A 230 18.57 -24.96 -5.83
C ASN A 230 17.87 -23.63 -5.52
N ILE A 231 16.68 -23.42 -6.09
CA ILE A 231 15.86 -22.24 -5.80
C ILE A 231 14.99 -22.57 -4.61
N MET A 232 15.27 -21.94 -3.47
CA MET A 232 14.51 -22.13 -2.23
C MET A 232 13.29 -21.23 -2.15
N PHE A 233 13.38 -20.05 -2.78
CA PHE A 233 12.30 -19.07 -2.83
C PHE A 233 12.48 -18.16 -4.04
N ALA A 234 11.40 -17.77 -4.67
CA ALA A 234 11.37 -16.71 -5.68
C ALA A 234 10.04 -15.98 -5.58
N ASP A 235 10.12 -14.65 -5.50
CA ASP A 235 8.95 -13.77 -5.57
C ASP A 235 9.31 -12.55 -6.40
N THR A 236 8.41 -12.19 -7.31
CA THR A 236 8.55 -10.99 -8.15
C THR A 236 7.27 -10.17 -8.04
N LYS A 237 7.44 -8.86 -7.89
CA LYS A 237 6.36 -7.90 -7.75
C LYS A 237 6.50 -6.80 -8.79
N ASP A 238 5.39 -6.40 -9.36
CA ASP A 238 5.31 -5.21 -10.18
C ASP A 238 5.06 -4.00 -9.28
N ILE A 239 5.97 -3.05 -9.29
CA ILE A 239 5.84 -1.76 -8.62
C ILE A 239 5.98 -0.69 -9.69
N ASP A 240 4.88 -0.01 -10.02
CA ASP A 240 4.78 1.02 -11.07
C ASP A 240 5.26 0.57 -12.46
N GLY A 241 4.97 -0.67 -12.85
CA GLY A 241 5.33 -1.23 -14.14
C GLY A 241 6.78 -1.74 -14.22
N VAL A 242 7.48 -1.78 -13.09
CA VAL A 242 8.84 -2.30 -12.96
C VAL A 242 8.84 -3.55 -12.08
N ALA A 243 9.39 -4.65 -12.58
CA ALA A 243 9.43 -5.90 -11.84
C ALA A 243 10.60 -5.89 -10.84
N TYR A 244 10.27 -5.90 -9.56
CA TYR A 244 11.19 -6.10 -8.45
C TYR A 244 11.07 -7.53 -7.92
N GLY A 245 12.14 -8.07 -7.37
CA GLY A 245 12.05 -9.44 -6.86
C GLY A 245 13.21 -9.86 -5.98
N HIS A 246 12.95 -10.94 -5.25
CA HIS A 246 13.94 -11.64 -4.47
C HIS A 246 13.96 -13.12 -4.87
N MET A 247 15.14 -13.67 -5.00
CA MET A 247 15.32 -15.11 -5.21
C MET A 247 16.36 -15.60 -4.25
N ILE A 248 16.04 -16.65 -3.49
CA ILE A 248 16.97 -17.31 -2.56
C ILE A 248 17.46 -18.58 -3.20
N LEU A 249 18.76 -18.66 -3.38
CA LEU A 249 19.46 -19.84 -3.87
C LEU A 249 20.23 -20.50 -2.73
N GLU A 250 20.15 -21.82 -2.67
CA GLU A 250 21.02 -22.64 -1.85
C GLU A 250 22.31 -22.91 -2.62
N LEU A 251 23.44 -22.62 -2.00
CA LEU A 251 24.76 -22.84 -2.58
C LEU A 251 25.21 -24.28 -2.36
N PRO A 252 25.98 -24.84 -3.30
CA PRO A 252 26.59 -26.13 -3.09
C PRO A 252 27.62 -26.10 -1.95
N ASP A 253 27.81 -27.22 -1.28
CA ASP A 253 28.76 -27.35 -0.17
C ASP A 253 30.23 -27.22 -0.61
N ASN A 254 30.51 -27.30 -1.91
CA ASN A 254 31.84 -27.13 -2.47
C ASN A 254 32.22 -25.64 -2.59
N PRO A 255 33.22 -25.13 -1.86
CA PRO A 255 33.64 -23.73 -1.91
C PRO A 255 34.00 -23.27 -3.32
N GLY A 256 34.72 -24.07 -4.08
CA GLY A 256 35.11 -23.70 -5.45
C GLY A 256 33.92 -23.55 -6.42
N ALA A 257 32.82 -24.24 -6.17
CA ALA A 257 31.59 -24.07 -6.92
C ALA A 257 30.87 -22.75 -6.52
N SER A 258 30.84 -22.45 -5.22
CA SER A 258 30.29 -21.19 -4.72
C SER A 258 31.07 -19.98 -5.25
N ASP A 259 32.41 -20.05 -5.32
CA ASP A 259 33.25 -18.98 -5.85
C ASP A 259 32.96 -18.67 -7.34
N LYS A 260 32.65 -19.70 -8.14
CA LYS A 260 32.24 -19.50 -9.56
C LYS A 260 30.90 -18.74 -9.63
N ILE A 261 29.93 -19.05 -8.76
CA ILE A 261 28.64 -18.37 -8.67
C ILE A 261 28.87 -16.89 -8.33
N PHE A 262 29.64 -16.59 -7.27
CA PHE A 262 29.95 -15.24 -6.85
C PHE A 262 30.69 -14.44 -7.94
N SER A 263 31.67 -15.07 -8.59
CA SER A 263 32.42 -14.44 -9.69
C SER A 263 31.50 -14.04 -10.83
N TRP A 264 30.58 -14.91 -11.22
CA TRP A 264 29.61 -14.63 -12.27
C TRP A 264 28.64 -13.52 -11.88
N LEU A 265 28.07 -13.58 -10.66
CA LEU A 265 27.14 -12.55 -10.15
C LEU A 265 27.79 -11.16 -10.14
N ASN A 266 29.03 -11.08 -9.66
CA ASN A 266 29.80 -9.83 -9.63
C ASN A 266 30.12 -9.32 -11.05
N ALA A 267 30.57 -10.18 -11.96
CA ALA A 267 30.87 -9.83 -13.34
C ALA A 267 29.64 -9.29 -14.10
N ASN A 268 28.45 -9.79 -13.77
CA ASN A 268 27.19 -9.35 -14.39
C ASN A 268 26.48 -8.24 -13.60
N GLY A 269 27.09 -7.74 -12.50
CA GLY A 269 26.54 -6.69 -11.66
C GLY A 269 25.19 -7.07 -11.05
N ILE A 270 25.00 -8.34 -10.71
CA ILE A 270 23.81 -8.81 -10.01
C ILE A 270 23.99 -8.55 -8.53
N VAL A 271 23.02 -7.85 -7.93
CA VAL A 271 23.04 -7.54 -6.51
C VAL A 271 22.60 -8.78 -5.72
N TYR A 272 23.42 -9.19 -4.77
CA TYR A 272 23.10 -10.33 -3.89
C TYR A 272 23.53 -10.06 -2.45
N ARG A 273 22.96 -10.81 -1.51
CA ARG A 273 23.35 -10.83 -0.10
C ARG A 273 23.47 -12.26 0.36
N GLU A 274 24.47 -12.55 1.18
CA GLU A 274 24.54 -13.83 1.88
C GLU A 274 23.53 -13.83 3.03
N GLU A 275 22.73 -14.87 3.11
CA GLU A 275 21.80 -15.11 4.22
C GLU A 275 22.48 -16.17 5.12
N VAL A 276 22.70 -15.75 6.36
CA VAL A 276 23.36 -16.59 7.39
C VAL A 276 22.32 -17.38 8.16
#